data_356be97856639718dab80bc992a924ac
#
_entry.id   356be97856639718dab80bc992a924ac
#
_cell.length_a   1.000
_cell.length_b   1.000
_cell.length_c   1.000
_cell.angle_alpha   90.00
_cell.angle_beta   90.00
_cell.angle_gamma   90.00
#
_symmetry.space_group_name_H-M   'P 1'
#
loop_
_entity.id
_entity.type
_entity.pdbx_description
1 polymer ?
#
loop_
_entity_poly.entity_id
_entity_poly.type
_entity_poly.pdbx_seq_one_letter_code
_entity_poly.pdbx_strand_id
1 'polypeptide(L)'
;QRQMCIRDRSWENLQAMDISLFEKTVINLLEGKEVQLPRFNFITGKKEWYDEPVRLGENQPVLVEGLHALNPKLTYFVPGYQQMRIYLSALTQININNHNRISTSDTRLLRRMVRDVQYRGYSPEDTLSIWKSVRRGEEENIFSFQNRADCIFNSALIYELPVLKKMTRPMLERIKKGCLLYTSDAAD
;
A
#
# COMPACT_ATOMS: atom_id res chain seq x y z
N GLN A 1 22.66 -14.94 -11.29
CA GLN A 1 21.30 -14.59 -10.84
C GLN A 1 21.32 -14.52 -9.32
N ARG A 2 21.47 -13.32 -8.76
CA ARG A 2 21.31 -13.09 -7.31
C ARG A 2 19.83 -13.23 -6.99
N GLN A 3 19.46 -14.28 -6.29
CA GLN A 3 18.21 -14.30 -5.53
C GLN A 3 18.28 -13.17 -4.50
N MET A 4 17.69 -12.03 -4.84
CA MET A 4 17.48 -10.98 -3.84
C MET A 4 16.53 -11.52 -2.80
N CYS A 5 16.99 -11.60 -1.57
CA CYS A 5 16.19 -11.98 -0.42
C CYS A 5 14.93 -11.13 -0.36
N ILE A 6 13.80 -11.74 -0.03
CA ILE A 6 12.49 -11.06 0.12
C ILE A 6 12.57 -9.87 1.12
N ARG A 7 13.55 -9.89 2.04
CA ARG A 7 13.85 -8.81 3.00
C ARG A 7 14.41 -7.52 2.37
N ASP A 8 15.00 -7.58 1.17
CA ASP A 8 15.69 -6.44 0.56
C ASP A 8 14.85 -5.69 -0.48
N ARG A 9 13.62 -6.11 -0.74
CA ARG A 9 12.72 -5.42 -1.66
C ARG A 9 11.91 -4.37 -0.89
N SER A 10 12.27 -3.11 -1.07
CA SER A 10 11.40 -1.99 -0.70
C SER A 10 10.20 -1.98 -1.65
N TRP A 11 9.09 -2.55 -1.22
CA TRP A 11 7.82 -2.58 -1.97
C TRP A 11 7.26 -1.17 -2.20
N GLU A 12 7.71 -0.22 -1.41
CA GLU A 12 7.38 1.19 -1.49
C GLU A 12 8.13 1.88 -2.65
N ASN A 13 9.10 1.21 -3.29
CA ASN A 13 9.80 1.74 -4.44
C ASN A 13 9.11 1.29 -5.75
N LEU A 14 8.87 2.24 -6.66
CA LEU A 14 8.28 1.98 -7.97
C LEU A 14 9.08 0.94 -8.78
N GLN A 15 10.40 0.86 -8.58
CA GLN A 15 11.27 -0.13 -9.24
C GLN A 15 10.97 -1.59 -8.82
N ALA A 16 10.20 -1.81 -7.76
CA ALA A 16 9.74 -3.15 -7.41
C ALA A 16 8.67 -3.69 -8.37
N MET A 17 8.06 -2.81 -9.17
CA MET A 17 7.05 -3.15 -10.18
C MET A 17 7.69 -3.39 -11.55
N ASP A 18 7.08 -4.30 -12.32
CA ASP A 18 7.36 -4.47 -13.73
C ASP A 18 6.55 -3.43 -14.54
N ILE A 19 7.11 -2.22 -14.61
CA ILE A 19 6.45 -1.05 -15.23
C ILE A 19 6.16 -1.32 -16.71
N SER A 20 7.10 -1.94 -17.42
CA SER A 20 6.93 -2.25 -18.85
C SER A 20 5.80 -3.23 -19.10
N LEU A 21 5.65 -4.23 -18.24
CA LEU A 21 4.53 -5.16 -18.31
C LEU A 21 3.21 -4.46 -17.99
N PHE A 22 3.18 -3.60 -16.98
CA PHE A 22 2.00 -2.81 -16.61
C PHE A 22 1.55 -1.93 -17.78
N GLU A 23 2.46 -1.15 -18.37
CA GLU A 23 2.21 -0.28 -19.52
C GLU A 23 1.61 -1.07 -20.68
N LYS A 24 2.29 -2.15 -21.10
CA LYS A 24 1.82 -3.02 -22.19
C LYS A 24 0.43 -3.59 -21.90
N THR A 25 0.19 -4.02 -20.67
CA THR A 25 -1.11 -4.58 -20.24
C THR A 25 -2.22 -3.56 -20.37
N VAL A 26 -2.01 -2.34 -19.83
CA VAL A 26 -3.03 -1.29 -19.85
C VAL A 26 -3.28 -0.79 -21.27
N ILE A 27 -2.23 -0.57 -22.09
CA ILE A 27 -2.40 -0.17 -23.48
C ILE A 27 -3.23 -1.20 -24.26
N ASN A 28 -2.91 -2.48 -24.16
CA ASN A 28 -3.64 -3.53 -24.85
C ASN A 28 -5.11 -3.61 -24.40
N LEU A 29 -5.38 -3.42 -23.10
CA LEU A 29 -6.76 -3.36 -22.57
C LEU A 29 -7.51 -2.17 -23.16
N LEU A 30 -6.92 -0.97 -23.18
CA LEU A 30 -7.54 0.24 -23.74
C LEU A 30 -7.79 0.14 -25.25
N GLU A 31 -6.98 -0.64 -25.96
CA GLU A 31 -7.18 -0.96 -27.36
C GLU A 31 -8.23 -2.07 -27.61
N GLY A 32 -8.85 -2.60 -26.55
CA GLY A 32 -9.87 -3.65 -26.63
C GLY A 32 -9.32 -5.03 -26.96
N LYS A 33 -8.03 -5.25 -26.77
CA LYS A 33 -7.39 -6.56 -26.96
C LYS A 33 -7.63 -7.47 -25.76
N GLU A 34 -7.57 -8.76 -25.99
CA GLU A 34 -7.54 -9.75 -24.92
C GLU A 34 -6.15 -9.77 -24.26
N VAL A 35 -6.14 -9.70 -22.94
CA VAL A 35 -4.91 -9.64 -22.14
C VAL A 35 -4.98 -10.63 -20.98
N GLN A 36 -3.95 -11.45 -20.86
CA GLN A 36 -3.78 -12.28 -19.69
C GLN A 36 -3.15 -11.45 -18.56
N LEU A 37 -3.85 -11.32 -17.43
CA LEU A 37 -3.41 -10.48 -16.31
C LEU A 37 -2.36 -11.20 -15.46
N PRO A 38 -1.27 -10.53 -15.06
CA PRO A 38 -0.32 -11.07 -14.11
C PRO A 38 -0.86 -10.98 -12.67
N ARG A 39 -0.49 -11.94 -11.85
CA ARG A 39 -0.66 -11.90 -10.39
C ARG A 39 0.66 -12.23 -9.70
N PHE A 40 0.84 -11.71 -8.51
CA PHE A 40 1.99 -12.02 -7.68
C PHE A 40 1.58 -13.00 -6.58
N ASN A 41 2.26 -14.14 -6.52
CA ASN A 41 2.07 -15.11 -5.45
C ASN A 41 3.01 -14.77 -4.30
N PHE A 42 2.45 -14.28 -3.19
CA PHE A 42 3.23 -13.87 -2.01
C PHE A 42 3.87 -15.03 -1.26
N ILE A 43 3.34 -16.25 -1.41
CA ILE A 43 3.88 -17.44 -0.76
C ILE A 43 5.13 -17.92 -1.50
N THR A 44 5.03 -18.02 -2.82
CA THR A 44 6.15 -18.51 -3.66
C THR A 44 7.13 -17.40 -4.06
N GLY A 45 6.74 -16.14 -3.91
CA GLY A 45 7.51 -14.98 -4.35
C GLY A 45 7.64 -14.86 -5.86
N LYS A 46 6.76 -15.50 -6.64
CA LYS A 46 6.83 -15.55 -8.11
C LYS A 46 5.65 -14.83 -8.75
N LYS A 47 5.91 -14.36 -9.97
CA LYS A 47 4.89 -13.87 -10.89
C LYS A 47 4.18 -15.08 -11.52
N GLU A 48 2.86 -15.07 -11.48
CA GLU A 48 1.97 -16.03 -12.11
C GLU A 48 1.00 -15.27 -13.03
N TRP A 49 0.18 -16.00 -13.77
CA TRP A 49 -0.82 -15.43 -14.65
C TRP A 49 -2.20 -15.98 -14.28
N TYR A 50 -3.24 -15.18 -14.48
CA TYR A 50 -4.59 -15.69 -14.41
C TYR A 50 -4.88 -16.54 -15.64
N ASP A 51 -5.62 -17.62 -15.49
CA ASP A 51 -5.88 -18.56 -16.57
C ASP A 51 -6.80 -17.96 -17.65
N GLU A 52 -7.74 -17.12 -17.24
CA GLU A 52 -8.71 -16.49 -18.13
C GLU A 52 -8.20 -15.12 -18.60
N PRO A 53 -8.15 -14.88 -19.92
CA PRO A 53 -7.85 -13.56 -20.45
C PRO A 53 -9.00 -12.59 -20.20
N VAL A 54 -8.69 -11.32 -20.07
CA VAL A 54 -9.64 -10.24 -19.86
C VAL A 54 -9.66 -9.34 -21.09
N ARG A 55 -10.84 -8.95 -21.53
CA ARG A 55 -11.06 -7.95 -22.58
C ARG A 55 -12.03 -6.88 -22.07
N LEU A 56 -11.76 -5.62 -22.33
CA LEU A 56 -12.68 -4.54 -22.00
C LEU A 56 -13.87 -4.50 -22.98
N GLY A 57 -15.07 -4.31 -22.44
CA GLY A 57 -16.23 -3.94 -23.21
C GLY A 57 -16.24 -2.44 -23.56
N GLU A 58 -17.16 -2.04 -24.42
CA GLU A 58 -17.37 -0.63 -24.75
C GLU A 58 -17.74 0.18 -23.50
N ASN A 59 -17.09 1.33 -23.32
CA ASN A 59 -17.29 2.24 -22.17
C ASN A 59 -17.00 1.63 -20.79
N GLN A 60 -16.21 0.56 -20.73
CA GLN A 60 -15.83 -0.05 -19.47
C GLN A 60 -14.54 0.62 -18.93
N PRO A 61 -14.56 1.23 -17.73
CA PRO A 61 -13.38 1.83 -17.13
C PRO A 61 -12.41 0.76 -16.60
N VAL A 62 -11.12 1.08 -16.63
CA VAL A 62 -10.07 0.30 -15.95
C VAL A 62 -9.81 0.93 -14.58
N LEU A 63 -10.03 0.18 -13.52
CA LEU A 63 -9.67 0.60 -12.18
C LEU A 63 -8.27 0.08 -11.83
N VAL A 64 -7.33 0.99 -11.63
CA VAL A 64 -5.97 0.67 -11.19
C VAL A 64 -5.84 1.04 -9.72
N GLU A 65 -5.63 0.03 -8.88
CA GLU A 65 -5.40 0.21 -7.45
C GLU A 65 -3.96 -0.15 -7.09
N GLY A 66 -3.34 0.65 -6.26
CA GLY A 66 -2.02 0.34 -5.71
C GLY A 66 -1.29 1.55 -5.14
N LEU A 67 -0.23 1.30 -4.40
CA LEU A 67 0.59 2.32 -3.75
C LEU A 67 1.13 3.36 -4.73
N HIS A 68 1.43 2.94 -5.95
CA HIS A 68 2.03 3.78 -6.99
C HIS A 68 1.04 4.29 -8.03
N ALA A 69 -0.27 4.04 -7.87
CA ALA A 69 -1.27 4.40 -8.88
C ALA A 69 -1.31 5.91 -9.20
N LEU A 70 -0.96 6.78 -8.23
CA LEU A 70 -0.85 8.23 -8.43
C LEU A 70 0.51 8.68 -8.96
N ASN A 71 1.50 7.79 -9.04
CA ASN A 71 2.82 8.16 -9.55
C ASN A 71 2.75 8.39 -11.07
N PRO A 72 3.07 9.60 -11.56
CA PRO A 72 2.97 9.93 -12.98
C PRO A 72 3.86 9.04 -13.87
N LYS A 73 4.93 8.48 -13.33
CA LYS A 73 5.79 7.55 -14.08
C LYS A 73 5.10 6.23 -14.41
N LEU A 74 4.01 5.89 -13.70
CA LEU A 74 3.26 4.67 -13.97
C LEU A 74 2.22 4.85 -15.07
N THR A 75 1.65 6.07 -15.20
CA THR A 75 0.51 6.32 -16.10
C THR A 75 0.79 7.39 -17.15
N TYR A 76 2.06 7.72 -17.43
CA TYR A 76 2.46 8.78 -18.37
C TYR A 76 1.96 8.56 -19.81
N PHE A 77 1.76 7.30 -20.18
CA PHE A 77 1.30 6.88 -21.52
C PHE A 77 -0.22 7.02 -21.71
N VAL A 78 -0.99 7.26 -20.64
CA VAL A 78 -2.43 7.51 -20.73
C VAL A 78 -2.67 9.02 -20.71
N PRO A 79 -3.43 9.59 -21.67
CA PRO A 79 -3.74 11.02 -21.67
C PRO A 79 -4.49 11.47 -20.41
N GLY A 80 -4.16 12.65 -19.89
CA GLY A 80 -4.71 13.13 -18.61
C GLY A 80 -6.25 13.23 -18.58
N TYR A 81 -6.89 13.54 -19.73
CA TYR A 81 -8.35 13.60 -19.84
C TYR A 81 -9.04 12.24 -19.79
N GLN A 82 -8.28 11.14 -19.92
CA GLN A 82 -8.76 9.77 -19.76
C GLN A 82 -8.48 9.21 -18.37
N GLN A 83 -7.91 10.00 -17.47
CA GLN A 83 -7.56 9.56 -16.12
C GLN A 83 -8.41 10.30 -15.09
N MET A 84 -8.91 9.59 -14.11
CA MET A 84 -9.44 10.15 -12.86
C MET A 84 -8.60 9.61 -11.71
N ARG A 85 -7.94 10.49 -10.98
CA ARG A 85 -7.01 10.13 -9.92
C ARG A 85 -7.63 10.37 -8.56
N ILE A 86 -7.74 9.28 -7.79
CA ILE A 86 -8.35 9.31 -6.47
C ILE A 86 -7.29 8.97 -5.43
N TYR A 87 -7.04 9.90 -4.51
CA TYR A 87 -6.22 9.61 -3.33
C TYR A 87 -7.11 9.05 -2.22
N LEU A 88 -6.82 7.80 -1.84
CA LEU A 88 -7.55 7.09 -0.80
C LEU A 88 -6.68 6.97 0.45
N SER A 89 -7.11 7.53 1.56
CA SER A 89 -6.40 7.42 2.83
C SER A 89 -7.35 7.41 4.01
N ALA A 90 -7.00 6.64 5.04
CA ALA A 90 -7.71 6.69 6.32
C ALA A 90 -7.18 7.85 7.15
N LEU A 91 -7.68 9.06 6.90
CA LEU A 91 -7.32 10.26 7.62
C LEU A 91 -8.05 10.28 8.96
N THR A 92 -7.41 9.76 10.00
CA THR A 92 -7.98 9.71 11.35
C THR A 92 -8.09 11.13 11.91
N GLN A 93 -9.30 11.53 12.29
CA GLN A 93 -9.60 12.86 12.85
C GLN A 93 -9.88 12.81 14.36
N ILE A 94 -9.61 11.66 15.00
CA ILE A 94 -9.93 11.44 16.41
C ILE A 94 -8.77 11.93 17.26
N ASN A 95 -9.07 12.77 18.24
CA ASN A 95 -8.14 13.17 19.29
C ASN A 95 -8.25 12.23 20.50
N ILE A 96 -7.13 11.91 21.11
CA ILE A 96 -7.08 11.19 22.39
C ILE A 96 -7.48 12.13 23.52
N ASN A 97 -7.01 13.38 23.44
CA ASN A 97 -7.33 14.48 24.33
C ASN A 97 -7.18 15.81 23.58
N ASN A 98 -7.31 16.93 24.29
CA ASN A 98 -7.24 18.27 23.69
C ASN A 98 -5.91 18.61 23.02
N HIS A 99 -4.85 17.87 23.32
CA HIS A 99 -3.49 18.13 22.82
C HIS A 99 -2.92 17.01 21.96
N ASN A 100 -3.48 15.79 22.05
CA ASN A 100 -2.93 14.61 21.38
C ASN A 100 -3.90 14.04 20.37
N ARG A 101 -3.50 14.08 19.13
CA ARG A 101 -4.21 13.45 18.00
C ARG A 101 -3.66 12.04 17.77
N ILE A 102 -4.54 11.11 17.42
CA ILE A 102 -4.11 9.82 16.90
C ILE A 102 -3.54 10.03 15.49
N SER A 103 -2.27 9.71 15.32
CA SER A 103 -1.62 9.88 14.02
C SER A 103 -2.19 8.88 13.00
N THR A 104 -2.34 9.33 11.77
CA THR A 104 -2.72 8.45 10.65
C THR A 104 -1.68 7.35 10.46
N SER A 105 -0.40 7.64 10.71
CA SER A 105 0.69 6.66 10.64
C SER A 105 0.53 5.54 11.66
N ASP A 106 0.10 5.85 12.89
CA ASP A 106 -0.10 4.83 13.92
C ASP A 106 -1.26 3.91 13.57
N THR A 107 -2.36 4.47 13.08
CA THR A 107 -3.49 3.67 12.59
C THR A 107 -3.07 2.77 11.43
N ARG A 108 -2.26 3.26 10.50
CA ARG A 108 -1.70 2.48 9.39
C ARG A 108 -0.78 1.36 9.88
N LEU A 109 0.06 1.63 10.88
CA LEU A 109 0.92 0.62 11.51
C LEU A 109 0.07 -0.51 12.12
N LEU A 110 -0.95 -0.17 12.91
CA LEU A 110 -1.84 -1.17 13.51
C LEU A 110 -2.56 -2.01 12.45
N ARG A 111 -3.09 -1.39 11.41
CA ARG A 111 -3.70 -2.09 10.25
C ARG A 111 -2.70 -3.04 9.60
N ARG A 112 -1.47 -2.57 9.36
CA ARG A 112 -0.42 -3.38 8.76
C ARG A 112 -0.07 -4.58 9.63
N MET A 113 0.12 -4.35 10.93
CA MET A 113 0.44 -5.41 11.88
C MET A 113 -0.60 -6.54 11.86
N VAL A 114 -1.88 -6.18 11.92
CA VAL A 114 -2.98 -7.17 11.84
C VAL A 114 -2.92 -7.95 10.53
N ARG A 115 -2.79 -7.25 9.40
CA ARG A 115 -2.74 -7.86 8.07
C ARG A 115 -1.51 -8.77 7.90
N ASP A 116 -0.36 -8.31 8.35
CA ASP A 116 0.90 -9.04 8.20
C ASP A 116 0.88 -10.34 9.00
N VAL A 117 0.33 -10.31 10.22
CA VAL A 117 0.13 -11.52 11.04
C VAL A 117 -0.89 -12.48 10.42
N GLN A 118 -2.03 -11.97 9.93
CA GLN A 118 -3.11 -12.82 9.44
C GLN A 118 -2.84 -13.42 8.05
N TYR A 119 -2.17 -12.67 7.16
CA TYR A 119 -2.13 -13.03 5.74
C TYR A 119 -0.72 -13.16 5.15
N ARG A 120 0.31 -12.72 5.88
CA ARG A 120 1.68 -12.66 5.34
C ARG A 120 2.70 -13.46 6.13
N GLY A 121 2.29 -14.00 7.30
CA GLY A 121 3.16 -14.80 8.15
C GLY A 121 4.29 -14.02 8.85
N TYR A 122 4.19 -12.67 8.92
CA TYR A 122 5.12 -11.84 9.67
C TYR A 122 4.70 -11.74 11.13
N SER A 123 5.69 -11.70 12.04
CA SER A 123 5.44 -11.37 13.44
C SER A 123 5.18 -9.87 13.63
N PRO A 124 4.57 -9.46 14.75
CA PRO A 124 4.45 -8.05 15.09
C PRO A 124 5.82 -7.34 15.16
N GLU A 125 6.83 -8.02 15.69
CA GLU A 125 8.21 -7.52 15.78
C GLU A 125 8.82 -7.29 14.40
N ASP A 126 8.59 -8.19 13.45
CA ASP A 126 9.06 -8.03 12.06
C ASP A 126 8.43 -6.78 11.44
N THR A 127 7.11 -6.61 11.61
CA THR A 127 6.39 -5.42 11.10
C THR A 127 6.96 -4.13 11.68
N LEU A 128 7.24 -4.10 12.98
CA LEU A 128 7.82 -2.95 13.65
C LEU A 128 9.25 -2.65 13.15
N SER A 129 10.07 -3.67 12.99
CA SER A 129 11.48 -3.52 12.56
C SER A 129 11.61 -2.87 11.19
N ILE A 130 10.66 -3.12 10.28
CA ILE A 130 10.67 -2.56 8.92
C ILE A 130 9.88 -1.25 8.82
N TRP A 131 9.15 -0.84 9.86
CA TRP A 131 8.21 0.28 9.77
C TRP A 131 8.87 1.61 9.40
N LYS A 132 10.05 1.90 9.93
CA LYS A 132 10.80 3.12 9.59
C LYS A 132 11.15 3.19 8.10
N SER A 133 11.54 2.07 7.50
CA SER A 133 11.81 1.97 6.06
C SER A 133 10.54 2.16 5.24
N VAL A 134 9.44 1.57 5.69
CA VAL A 134 8.13 1.72 5.05
C VAL A 134 7.69 3.18 5.03
N ARG A 135 7.76 3.87 6.17
CA ARG A 135 7.40 5.29 6.26
C ARG A 135 8.22 6.16 5.30
N ARG A 136 9.54 5.97 5.27
CA ARG A 136 10.40 6.68 4.32
C ARG A 136 9.96 6.45 2.88
N GLY A 137 9.71 5.19 2.50
CA GLY A 137 9.24 4.87 1.16
C GLY A 137 7.89 5.49 0.82
N GLU A 138 6.96 5.56 1.79
CA GLU A 138 5.67 6.23 1.64
C GLU A 138 5.83 7.75 1.41
N GLU A 139 6.68 8.40 2.17
CA GLU A 139 6.96 9.84 2.05
C GLU A 139 7.57 10.18 0.68
N GLU A 140 8.55 9.39 0.23
CA GLU A 140 9.25 9.60 -1.02
C GLU A 140 8.41 9.25 -2.25
N ASN A 141 7.61 8.19 -2.19
CA ASN A 141 7.01 7.58 -3.38
C ASN A 141 5.47 7.64 -3.43
N ILE A 142 4.81 8.04 -2.35
CA ILE A 142 3.35 8.05 -2.27
C ILE A 142 2.82 9.43 -1.91
N PHE A 143 3.21 9.97 -0.74
CA PHE A 143 2.66 11.23 -0.25
C PHE A 143 3.07 12.44 -1.11
N SER A 144 4.24 12.39 -1.74
CA SER A 144 4.70 13.41 -2.70
C SER A 144 3.74 13.59 -3.89
N PHE A 145 2.90 12.59 -4.19
CA PHE A 145 1.96 12.63 -5.33
C PHE A 145 0.50 12.87 -4.92
N GLN A 146 0.18 13.00 -3.63
CA GLN A 146 -1.20 13.21 -3.18
C GLN A 146 -1.86 14.46 -3.78
N ASN A 147 -1.08 15.52 -4.00
CA ASN A 147 -1.56 16.77 -4.59
C ASN A 147 -1.90 16.66 -6.09
N ARG A 148 -1.62 15.52 -6.72
CA ARG A 148 -1.98 15.22 -8.11
C ARG A 148 -3.33 14.52 -8.23
N ALA A 149 -3.96 14.19 -7.12
CA ALA A 149 -5.28 13.59 -7.14
C ALA A 149 -6.35 14.60 -7.53
N ASP A 150 -7.29 14.17 -8.37
CA ASP A 150 -8.44 14.96 -8.76
C ASP A 150 -9.48 15.00 -7.61
N CYS A 151 -9.51 13.97 -6.77
CA CYS A 151 -10.27 13.96 -5.52
C CYS A 151 -9.58 13.15 -4.40
N ILE A 152 -9.93 13.48 -3.16
CA ILE A 152 -9.44 12.80 -1.97
C ILE A 152 -10.61 12.12 -1.27
N PHE A 153 -10.49 10.82 -1.03
CA PHE A 153 -11.47 10.05 -0.28
C PHE A 153 -10.92 9.64 1.08
N ASN A 154 -11.58 10.10 2.15
CA ASN A 154 -11.23 9.67 3.50
C ASN A 154 -11.92 8.36 3.85
N SER A 155 -11.15 7.29 3.94
CA SER A 155 -11.63 5.94 4.26
C SER A 155 -11.60 5.61 5.76
N ALA A 156 -11.38 6.59 6.65
CA ALA A 156 -11.40 6.37 8.09
C ALA A 156 -12.81 6.03 8.57
N LEU A 157 -12.91 4.98 9.38
CA LEU A 157 -14.15 4.57 10.03
C LEU A 157 -14.07 4.90 11.53
N ILE A 158 -15.10 5.52 12.08
CA ILE A 158 -15.12 5.97 13.48
C ILE A 158 -14.90 4.79 14.44
N TYR A 159 -15.44 3.63 14.13
CA TYR A 159 -15.34 2.42 14.95
C TYR A 159 -14.10 1.59 14.73
N GLU A 160 -13.21 2.00 13.81
CA GLU A 160 -12.04 1.21 13.44
C GLU A 160 -11.05 1.02 14.59
N LEU A 161 -10.76 2.07 15.33
CA LEU A 161 -9.80 2.00 16.43
C LEU A 161 -10.20 1.03 17.54
N PRO A 162 -11.46 0.97 18.01
CA PRO A 162 -11.89 -0.08 18.93
C PRO A 162 -11.70 -1.50 18.39
N VAL A 163 -11.95 -1.71 17.10
CA VAL A 163 -11.74 -3.02 16.46
C VAL A 163 -10.25 -3.36 16.40
N LEU A 164 -9.43 -2.43 15.91
CA LEU A 164 -7.97 -2.61 15.86
C LEU A 164 -7.39 -2.85 17.26
N LYS A 165 -7.84 -2.12 18.28
CA LYS A 165 -7.41 -2.32 19.67
C LYS A 165 -7.63 -3.77 20.13
N LYS A 166 -8.80 -4.34 19.84
CA LYS A 166 -9.11 -5.73 20.20
C LYS A 166 -8.14 -6.72 19.56
N MET A 167 -7.74 -6.46 18.31
CA MET A 167 -6.84 -7.34 17.57
C MET A 167 -5.36 -7.11 17.92
N THR A 168 -4.95 -5.88 18.07
CA THR A 168 -3.53 -5.53 18.23
C THR A 168 -3.04 -5.61 19.66
N ARG A 169 -3.91 -5.40 20.66
CA ARG A 169 -3.52 -5.44 22.08
C ARG A 169 -2.78 -6.72 22.45
N PRO A 170 -3.28 -7.94 22.19
CA PRO A 170 -2.56 -9.16 22.52
C PRO A 170 -1.25 -9.32 21.74
N MET A 171 -1.13 -8.71 20.56
CA MET A 171 0.10 -8.70 19.78
C MET A 171 1.16 -7.81 20.44
N LEU A 172 0.76 -6.58 20.83
CA LEU A 172 1.64 -5.59 21.45
C LEU A 172 2.11 -6.02 22.86
N GLU A 173 1.24 -6.66 23.66
CA GLU A 173 1.57 -7.16 24.99
C GLU A 173 2.64 -8.27 24.97
N ARG A 174 2.78 -9.00 23.86
CA ARG A 174 3.79 -10.04 23.68
C ARG A 174 5.17 -9.49 23.27
N ILE A 175 5.23 -8.27 22.76
CA ILE A 175 6.49 -7.65 22.33
C ILE A 175 7.34 -7.32 23.55
N LYS A 176 8.56 -7.88 23.60
CA LYS A 176 9.49 -7.66 24.72
C LYS A 176 9.88 -6.17 24.79
N LYS A 177 9.91 -5.62 26.01
CA LYS A 177 10.45 -4.29 26.28
C LYS A 177 11.89 -4.22 25.76
N GLY A 178 12.15 -3.34 24.80
CA GLY A 178 13.45 -3.22 24.13
C GLY A 178 13.40 -3.27 22.61
N CYS A 179 12.24 -3.53 22.03
CA CYS A 179 12.03 -3.37 20.60
C CYS A 179 12.12 -1.88 20.23
N LEU A 180 12.89 -1.57 19.20
CA LEU A 180 13.38 -0.25 18.73
C LEU A 180 12.35 0.91 18.58
N LEU A 181 11.08 0.69 18.87
CA LEU A 181 10.04 1.71 18.77
C LEU A 181 9.96 2.69 19.94
N TYR A 182 10.64 2.40 21.04
CA TYR A 182 10.52 3.22 22.25
C TYR A 182 11.55 4.37 22.36
N THR A 183 12.41 4.58 21.36
CA THR A 183 13.59 5.41 21.60
C THR A 183 13.78 6.62 20.70
N SER A 184 12.94 6.95 19.72
CA SER A 184 13.32 8.09 18.88
C SER A 184 12.28 9.11 18.45
N ASP A 185 11.01 8.77 18.36
CA ASP A 185 10.09 9.65 17.62
C ASP A 185 8.92 10.22 18.45
N ALA A 186 9.04 10.24 19.76
CA ALA A 186 8.08 10.94 20.64
C ALA A 186 8.49 12.41 20.93
N ALA A 187 9.51 12.93 20.24
CA ALA A 187 10.10 14.24 20.51
C ALA A 187 10.34 15.10 19.25
N ASP A 188 9.50 14.96 18.21
CA ASP A 188 9.45 15.95 17.11
C ASP A 188 8.01 16.21 16.68
#